data_97e7dae3166a5a47b57854a0217b3f6f
#
_entry.id   97e7dae3166a5a47b57854a0217b3f6f
#
_cell.length_a   1.000
_cell.length_b   1.000
_cell.length_c   1.000
_cell.angle_alpha   90.00
_cell.angle_beta   90.00
_cell.angle_gamma   90.00
#
_symmetry.space_group_name_H-M   'P 1'
#
loop_
_entity.id
_entity.type
_entity.pdbx_description
1 polymer ?
#
loop_
_entity_poly.entity_id
_entity_poly.type
_entity_poly.pdbx_seq_one_letter_code
_entity_poly.pdbx_strand_id
1 'polypeptide(L)'
;MERFFLDCEYLFSIDDRAFFRKTTEDAGALMLPEEDLYASGVFRNFEPEYLAFAGITATQINRFRLDRKFCGRCGHPTVHSTTERACICPECGQIEYPKISPAVIIAIVDTMQDKILLTRYAGGSYRHWALVAGFVEVGETFKGAARREIMEEVGLKVSDLVYYKSQPWSFSDSAM
;
A
#
# COMPACT_ATOMS: atom_id res chain seq x y z
N MET A 1 34.46 -4.73 -4.49
CA MET A 1 32.99 -4.73 -4.65
C MET A 1 32.25 -5.39 -3.49
N GLU A 2 32.87 -6.25 -2.67
CA GLU A 2 32.22 -7.00 -1.57
C GLU A 2 31.90 -6.22 -0.28
N ARG A 3 32.52 -5.07 -0.03
CA ARG A 3 32.31 -4.30 1.22
C ARG A 3 31.00 -3.47 1.24
N PHE A 4 30.34 -3.25 0.11
CA PHE A 4 29.10 -2.44 0.03
C PHE A 4 27.83 -3.19 0.46
N PHE A 5 27.86 -4.53 0.54
CA PHE A 5 26.68 -5.35 0.80
C PHE A 5 26.54 -5.86 2.25
N LEU A 6 27.58 -5.69 3.09
CA LEU A 6 27.58 -6.22 4.47
C LEU A 6 26.50 -5.60 5.37
N ASP A 7 26.05 -4.38 5.05
CA ASP A 7 25.06 -3.63 5.83
C ASP A 7 23.76 -3.40 5.06
N CYS A 8 23.48 -4.23 4.05
CA CYS A 8 22.32 -4.09 3.21
C CYS A 8 21.48 -5.38 3.20
N GLU A 9 20.18 -5.24 3.32
CA GLU A 9 19.21 -6.32 3.23
C GLU A 9 18.49 -6.26 1.90
N TYR A 10 18.47 -7.38 1.16
CA TYR A 10 17.71 -7.49 -0.08
C TYR A 10 16.20 -7.38 0.20
N LEU A 11 15.50 -6.59 -0.60
CA LEU A 11 14.06 -6.39 -0.51
C LEU A 11 13.29 -7.09 -1.64
N PHE A 12 13.65 -6.78 -2.87
CA PHE A 12 13.01 -7.30 -4.11
C PHE A 12 13.83 -6.92 -5.33
N SER A 13 13.41 -7.42 -6.50
CA SER A 13 13.92 -6.98 -7.80
C SER A 13 12.78 -6.52 -8.70
N ILE A 14 13.08 -5.57 -9.58
CA ILE A 14 12.26 -5.18 -10.72
C ILE A 14 13.11 -5.46 -11.95
N ASP A 15 12.67 -6.39 -12.78
CA ASP A 15 13.45 -6.96 -13.86
C ASP A 15 14.83 -7.44 -13.38
N ASP A 16 15.91 -6.94 -13.93
CA ASP A 16 17.30 -7.26 -13.58
C ASP A 16 17.90 -6.40 -12.47
N ARG A 17 17.12 -5.50 -11.86
CA ARG A 17 17.57 -4.54 -10.85
C ARG A 17 17.13 -4.96 -9.47
N ALA A 18 18.11 -5.23 -8.59
CA ALA A 18 17.86 -5.58 -7.19
C ALA A 18 17.85 -4.32 -6.31
N PHE A 19 16.90 -4.28 -5.37
CA PHE A 19 16.73 -3.21 -4.41
C PHE A 19 17.04 -3.70 -3.01
N PHE A 20 17.76 -2.89 -2.26
CA PHE A 20 18.26 -3.23 -0.94
C PHE A 20 17.91 -2.13 0.06
N ARG A 21 17.70 -2.52 1.31
CA ARG A 21 17.59 -1.62 2.45
C ARG A 21 18.93 -1.57 3.19
N LYS A 22 19.41 -0.37 3.52
CA LYS A 22 20.55 -0.21 4.44
C LYS A 22 20.07 -0.52 5.86
N THR A 23 20.84 -1.33 6.58
CA THR A 23 20.49 -1.79 7.94
C THR A 23 21.15 -0.98 9.05
N THR A 24 22.19 -0.19 8.72
CA THR A 24 22.91 0.66 9.68
C THR A 24 22.36 2.08 9.70
N GLU A 25 22.31 2.66 10.91
CA GLU A 25 21.86 4.06 11.16
C GLU A 25 22.95 5.11 10.80
N ASP A 26 23.87 4.82 9.89
CA ASP A 26 24.92 5.76 9.54
C ASP A 26 24.39 7.07 8.96
N ALA A 27 24.85 8.15 9.56
CA ALA A 27 24.47 9.56 9.43
C ALA A 27 24.67 10.20 8.04
N GLY A 28 24.44 9.49 6.97
CA GLY A 28 24.52 10.01 5.60
C GLY A 28 23.30 9.69 4.75
N ALA A 29 22.39 8.85 5.24
CA ALA A 29 21.12 8.63 4.57
C ALA A 29 20.21 9.83 4.83
N LEU A 30 19.61 10.36 3.79
CA LEU A 30 18.54 11.35 3.90
C LEU A 30 17.35 10.66 4.61
N MET A 31 17.35 10.74 5.94
CA MET A 31 16.25 10.28 6.79
C MET A 31 15.15 11.33 6.70
N LEU A 32 14.33 11.25 5.67
CA LEU A 32 13.04 11.93 5.74
C LEU A 32 12.19 11.17 6.77
N PRO A 33 11.54 11.88 7.71
CA PRO A 33 10.54 11.25 8.57
C PRO A 33 9.57 10.46 7.70
N GLU A 34 9.21 9.26 8.14
CA GLU A 34 8.36 8.36 7.34
C GLU A 34 7.02 9.02 6.98
N GLU A 35 6.49 9.85 7.88
CA GLU A 35 5.30 10.68 7.67
C GLU A 35 5.48 11.68 6.51
N ASP A 36 6.66 12.26 6.32
CA ASP A 36 6.94 13.20 5.24
C ASP A 36 7.04 12.53 3.88
N LEU A 37 7.51 11.28 3.80
CA LEU A 37 7.55 10.51 2.54
C LEU A 37 6.15 10.25 1.98
N TYR A 38 5.18 10.00 2.84
CA TYR A 38 3.78 9.78 2.44
C TYR A 38 3.01 11.09 2.23
N ALA A 39 3.18 12.05 3.14
CA ALA A 39 2.47 13.33 3.09
C ALA A 39 2.95 14.23 1.94
N SER A 40 4.24 14.21 1.62
CA SER A 40 4.82 15.08 0.60
C SER A 40 4.53 14.68 -0.84
N GLY A 41 4.02 13.47 -1.08
CA GLY A 41 3.82 12.95 -2.42
C GLY A 41 5.12 12.84 -3.24
N VAL A 42 6.26 12.68 -2.55
CA VAL A 42 7.62 12.62 -3.15
C VAL A 42 7.67 11.69 -4.36
N PHE A 43 6.98 10.55 -4.26
CA PHE A 43 6.98 9.56 -5.33
C PHE A 43 5.98 9.83 -6.47
N ARG A 44 5.08 10.83 -6.36
CA ARG A 44 4.06 11.08 -7.41
C ARG A 44 4.65 11.50 -8.74
N ASN A 45 5.71 12.29 -8.69
CA ASN A 45 6.36 12.85 -9.87
C ASN A 45 7.83 12.42 -9.96
N PHE A 46 8.17 11.28 -9.35
CA PHE A 46 9.54 10.77 -9.34
C PHE A 46 9.81 10.02 -10.65
N GLU A 47 10.81 10.45 -11.37
CA GLU A 47 11.23 9.83 -12.62
C GLU A 47 12.57 9.10 -12.48
N PRO A 48 12.73 7.96 -13.12
CA PRO A 48 11.71 7.24 -13.88
C PRO A 48 10.70 6.50 -12.98
N GLU A 49 9.48 6.26 -13.48
CA GLU A 49 8.33 5.70 -12.71
C GLU A 49 8.65 4.41 -11.95
N TYR A 50 9.50 3.53 -12.50
CA TYR A 50 9.87 2.29 -11.81
C TYR A 50 10.63 2.52 -10.49
N LEU A 51 11.37 3.63 -10.37
CA LEU A 51 12.04 4.01 -9.11
C LEU A 51 11.03 4.56 -8.10
N ALA A 52 10.00 5.27 -8.56
CA ALA A 52 8.88 5.68 -7.71
C ALA A 52 8.17 4.44 -7.12
N PHE A 53 7.86 3.47 -7.97
CA PHE A 53 7.27 2.20 -7.53
C PHE A 53 8.19 1.42 -6.57
N ALA A 54 9.48 1.35 -6.87
CA ALA A 54 10.47 0.72 -5.99
C ALA A 54 10.56 1.42 -4.63
N GLY A 55 10.59 2.74 -4.61
CA GLY A 55 10.66 3.54 -3.38
C GLY A 55 9.45 3.30 -2.48
N ILE A 56 8.24 3.37 -3.01
CA ILE A 56 7.00 3.08 -2.28
C ILE A 56 7.00 1.65 -1.75
N THR A 57 7.33 0.67 -2.59
CA THR A 57 7.37 -0.74 -2.18
C THR A 57 8.39 -0.97 -1.07
N ALA A 58 9.58 -0.37 -1.19
CA ALA A 58 10.61 -0.46 -0.16
C ALA A 58 10.15 0.16 1.16
N THR A 59 9.46 1.30 1.12
CA THR A 59 8.92 1.97 2.31
C THR A 59 7.87 1.10 3.00
N GLN A 60 6.94 0.51 2.26
CA GLN A 60 5.92 -0.40 2.82
C GLN A 60 6.54 -1.64 3.47
N ILE A 61 7.54 -2.27 2.83
CA ILE A 61 8.25 -3.42 3.40
C ILE A 61 9.03 -3.00 4.66
N ASN A 62 9.70 -1.84 4.63
CA ASN A 62 10.43 -1.34 5.78
C ASN A 62 9.50 -1.06 6.97
N ARG A 63 8.36 -0.41 6.74
CA ARG A 63 7.33 -0.17 7.76
C ARG A 63 6.84 -1.48 8.37
N PHE A 64 6.48 -2.47 7.53
CA PHE A 64 6.09 -3.79 8.03
C PHE A 64 7.10 -4.36 9.03
N ARG A 65 8.40 -4.27 8.73
CA ARG A 65 9.46 -4.78 9.61
C ARG A 65 9.61 -3.97 10.90
N LEU A 66 9.48 -2.65 10.82
CA LEU A 66 9.53 -1.77 11.99
C LEU A 66 8.34 -1.98 12.92
N ASP A 67 7.15 -2.16 12.36
CA ASP A 67 5.92 -2.37 13.11
C ASP A 67 5.80 -3.78 13.71
N ARG A 68 6.53 -4.75 13.17
CA ARG A 68 6.44 -6.16 13.59
C ARG A 68 7.68 -6.63 14.36
N LYS A 69 8.31 -5.73 15.13
CA LYS A 69 9.43 -6.07 16.02
C LYS A 69 9.01 -7.01 17.16
N PHE A 70 7.76 -6.95 17.57
CA PHE A 70 7.19 -7.75 18.64
C PHE A 70 5.94 -8.48 18.18
N CYS A 71 5.76 -9.71 18.69
CA CYS A 71 4.61 -10.54 18.40
C CYS A 71 3.33 -9.94 18.98
N GLY A 72 2.30 -9.74 18.15
CA GLY A 72 1.00 -9.24 18.59
C GLY A 72 0.22 -10.20 19.48
N ARG A 73 0.63 -11.49 19.55
CA ARG A 73 -0.02 -12.50 20.39
C ARG A 73 0.60 -12.60 21.79
N CYS A 74 1.93 -12.67 21.90
CA CYS A 74 2.61 -12.97 23.15
C CYS A 74 3.65 -11.91 23.59
N GLY A 75 3.87 -10.88 22.79
CA GLY A 75 4.76 -9.76 23.09
C GLY A 75 6.26 -10.05 22.93
N HIS A 76 6.67 -11.27 22.60
CA HIS A 76 8.10 -11.60 22.39
C HIS A 76 8.63 -11.00 21.09
N PRO A 77 9.94 -10.73 21.00
CA PRO A 77 10.57 -10.28 19.77
C PRO A 77 10.35 -11.26 18.62
N THR A 78 10.11 -10.76 17.43
CA THR A 78 10.00 -11.55 16.21
C THR A 78 11.32 -11.64 15.47
N VAL A 79 11.47 -12.63 14.62
CA VAL A 79 12.58 -12.78 13.68
C VAL A 79 12.06 -12.79 12.24
N HIS A 80 12.89 -12.34 11.30
CA HIS A 80 12.52 -12.41 9.89
C HIS A 80 12.60 -13.85 9.38
N SER A 81 11.61 -14.27 8.60
CA SER A 81 11.67 -15.54 7.88
C SER A 81 12.79 -15.51 6.83
N THR A 82 13.46 -16.62 6.65
CA THR A 82 14.49 -16.81 5.62
C THR A 82 13.93 -17.35 4.30
N THR A 83 12.68 -17.80 4.30
CA THR A 83 12.03 -18.46 3.17
C THR A 83 10.93 -17.63 2.53
N GLU A 84 10.35 -16.69 3.27
CA GLU A 84 9.25 -15.86 2.79
C GLU A 84 9.26 -14.46 3.43
N ARG A 85 8.50 -13.54 2.88
CA ARG A 85 8.37 -12.18 3.41
C ARG A 85 7.42 -12.16 4.61
N ALA A 86 7.92 -12.64 5.75
CA ALA A 86 7.17 -12.74 7.00
C ALA A 86 8.05 -12.45 8.22
N CYS A 87 7.43 -12.10 9.34
CA CYS A 87 8.03 -12.11 10.67
C CYS A 87 7.46 -13.30 11.45
N ILE A 88 8.32 -14.04 12.14
CA ILE A 88 7.95 -15.24 12.90
C ILE A 88 8.26 -15.00 14.37
N CYS A 89 7.34 -15.32 15.25
CA CYS A 89 7.60 -15.35 16.68
C CYS A 89 8.24 -16.69 17.06
N PRO A 90 9.50 -16.73 17.54
CA PRO A 90 10.15 -17.98 17.93
C PRO A 90 9.52 -18.62 19.17
N GLU A 91 8.81 -17.85 19.99
CA GLU A 91 8.18 -18.33 21.22
C GLU A 91 6.83 -19.03 20.96
N CYS A 92 5.92 -18.41 20.22
CA CYS A 92 4.57 -18.96 20.03
C CYS A 92 4.24 -19.40 18.59
N GLY A 93 5.20 -19.32 17.67
CA GLY A 93 5.04 -19.73 16.29
C GLY A 93 4.14 -18.82 15.43
N GLN A 94 3.67 -17.68 15.97
CA GLN A 94 2.85 -16.74 15.19
C GLN A 94 3.63 -16.24 13.98
N ILE A 95 3.00 -16.28 12.81
CA ILE A 95 3.53 -15.74 11.56
C ILE A 95 2.75 -14.49 11.20
N GLU A 96 3.47 -13.42 10.90
CA GLU A 96 2.92 -12.13 10.47
C GLU A 96 3.42 -11.81 9.06
N TYR A 97 2.49 -11.50 8.16
CA TYR A 97 2.79 -11.09 6.80
C TYR A 97 2.63 -9.57 6.63
N PRO A 98 3.24 -8.95 5.60
CA PRO A 98 2.95 -7.57 5.25
C PRO A 98 1.45 -7.36 5.07
N LYS A 99 0.93 -6.30 5.69
CA LYS A 99 -0.48 -5.95 5.54
C LYS A 99 -0.74 -5.45 4.13
N ILE A 100 -1.79 -5.98 3.50
CA ILE A 100 -2.39 -5.44 2.28
C ILE A 100 -3.87 -5.24 2.58
N SER A 101 -4.37 -4.02 2.43
CA SER A 101 -5.78 -3.68 2.62
C SER A 101 -6.47 -3.60 1.26
N PRO A 102 -7.32 -4.57 0.88
CA PRO A 102 -8.04 -4.52 -0.39
C PRO A 102 -9.00 -3.33 -0.41
N ALA A 103 -9.06 -2.64 -1.54
CA ALA A 103 -9.99 -1.54 -1.75
C ALA A 103 -10.61 -1.62 -3.14
N VAL A 104 -11.73 -0.96 -3.33
CA VAL A 104 -12.36 -0.75 -4.63
C VAL A 104 -12.33 0.73 -4.98
N ILE A 105 -12.11 1.04 -6.26
CA ILE A 105 -12.31 2.36 -6.82
C ILE A 105 -13.29 2.24 -7.99
N ILE A 106 -14.35 3.04 -8.03
CA ILE A 106 -15.50 2.80 -8.87
C ILE A 106 -15.78 4.01 -9.76
N ALA A 107 -15.69 3.81 -11.07
CA ALA A 107 -16.21 4.77 -12.05
C ALA A 107 -17.70 4.48 -12.27
N ILE A 108 -18.57 5.35 -11.77
CA ILE A 108 -20.02 5.27 -11.98
C ILE A 108 -20.35 6.03 -13.26
N VAL A 109 -20.83 5.32 -14.28
CA VAL A 109 -21.06 5.86 -15.61
C VAL A 109 -22.56 5.82 -15.94
N ASP A 110 -23.11 6.94 -16.36
CA ASP A 110 -24.42 7.03 -17.00
C ASP A 110 -24.21 6.92 -18.52
N THR A 111 -24.47 5.74 -19.06
CA THR A 111 -24.29 5.46 -20.49
C THR A 111 -25.33 6.14 -21.37
N MET A 112 -26.49 6.58 -20.81
CA MET A 112 -27.51 7.29 -21.57
C MET A 112 -27.17 8.76 -21.79
N GLN A 113 -26.45 9.36 -20.83
CA GLN A 113 -26.05 10.77 -20.90
C GLN A 113 -24.58 10.97 -21.17
N ASP A 114 -23.82 9.90 -21.32
CA ASP A 114 -22.35 9.91 -21.48
C ASP A 114 -21.65 10.72 -20.38
N LYS A 115 -22.00 10.42 -19.13
CA LYS A 115 -21.48 11.12 -17.95
C LYS A 115 -20.85 10.17 -16.96
N ILE A 116 -19.85 10.67 -16.22
CA ILE A 116 -19.24 10.00 -15.09
C ILE A 116 -19.52 10.78 -13.80
N LEU A 117 -19.85 10.06 -12.74
CA LEU A 117 -20.02 10.67 -11.43
C LEU A 117 -18.63 10.85 -10.77
N LEU A 118 -18.39 12.07 -10.32
CA LEU A 118 -17.21 12.42 -9.54
C LEU A 118 -17.63 13.01 -8.20
N THR A 119 -16.90 12.68 -7.15
CA THR A 119 -17.07 13.21 -5.80
C THR A 119 -16.01 14.26 -5.49
N ARG A 120 -16.26 15.09 -4.48
CA ARG A 120 -15.28 16.04 -3.96
C ARG A 120 -15.52 16.24 -2.48
N TYR A 121 -14.42 16.26 -1.70
CA TYR A 121 -14.51 16.54 -0.27
C TYR A 121 -15.09 17.93 -0.01
N ALA A 122 -16.05 18.01 0.90
CA ALA A 122 -16.71 19.27 1.26
C ALA A 122 -15.78 20.22 2.07
N GLY A 123 -14.72 19.69 2.67
CA GLY A 123 -13.73 20.42 3.44
C GLY A 123 -12.36 19.80 3.36
N GLY A 124 -11.33 20.48 3.87
CA GLY A 124 -9.95 20.01 3.89
C GLY A 124 -9.06 20.56 2.77
N SER A 125 -7.80 20.13 2.75
CA SER A 125 -6.78 20.58 1.80
C SER A 125 -6.88 19.91 0.43
N TYR A 126 -7.45 18.73 0.35
CA TYR A 126 -7.59 17.99 -0.91
C TYR A 126 -8.80 18.50 -1.69
N ARG A 127 -8.54 19.14 -2.83
CA ARG A 127 -9.56 19.83 -3.65
C ARG A 127 -9.82 19.18 -5.01
N HIS A 128 -9.21 18.05 -5.28
CA HIS A 128 -9.38 17.34 -6.54
C HIS A 128 -10.69 16.54 -6.58
N TRP A 129 -11.16 16.30 -7.78
CA TRP A 129 -12.25 15.36 -8.03
C TRP A 129 -11.75 13.93 -7.85
N ALA A 130 -12.59 13.07 -7.30
CA ALA A 130 -12.29 11.67 -7.04
C ALA A 130 -13.42 10.76 -7.51
N LEU A 131 -13.09 9.51 -7.76
CA LEU A 131 -14.06 8.44 -7.89
C LEU A 131 -14.47 7.96 -6.50
N VAL A 132 -15.63 7.31 -6.39
CA VAL A 132 -16.04 6.60 -5.17
C VAL A 132 -15.03 5.48 -4.90
N ALA A 133 -14.55 5.39 -3.66
CA ALA A 133 -13.57 4.37 -3.29
C ALA A 133 -13.70 4.01 -1.81
N GLY A 134 -13.50 2.73 -1.48
CA GLY A 134 -13.50 2.30 -0.10
C GLY A 134 -12.88 0.93 0.10
N PHE A 135 -12.69 0.55 1.35
CA PHE A 135 -12.08 -0.73 1.70
C PHE A 135 -13.10 -1.88 1.63
N VAL A 136 -12.58 -3.04 1.28
CA VAL A 136 -13.34 -4.29 1.33
C VAL A 136 -13.35 -4.80 2.76
N GLU A 137 -14.53 -5.09 3.28
CA GLU A 137 -14.71 -5.61 4.63
C GLU A 137 -14.53 -7.13 4.70
N VAL A 138 -14.28 -7.64 5.92
CA VAL A 138 -14.13 -9.07 6.17
C VAL A 138 -15.40 -9.82 5.74
N GLY A 139 -15.22 -10.83 4.87
CA GLY A 139 -16.33 -11.63 4.32
C GLY A 139 -17.05 -10.98 3.14
N GLU A 140 -16.65 -9.81 2.72
CA GLU A 140 -17.24 -9.10 1.59
C GLU A 140 -16.55 -9.46 0.26
N THR A 141 -17.30 -9.46 -0.82
CA THR A 141 -16.74 -9.56 -2.17
C THR A 141 -16.44 -8.17 -2.72
N PHE A 142 -15.51 -8.04 -3.69
CA PHE A 142 -15.25 -6.75 -4.35
C PHE A 142 -16.51 -6.11 -4.96
N LYS A 143 -17.40 -6.91 -5.55
CA LYS A 143 -18.68 -6.42 -6.08
C LYS A 143 -19.64 -6.00 -4.97
N GLY A 144 -19.60 -6.67 -3.81
CA GLY A 144 -20.35 -6.30 -2.61
C GLY A 144 -19.88 -4.94 -2.09
N ALA A 145 -18.57 -4.82 -1.86
CA ALA A 145 -17.94 -3.58 -1.42
C ALA A 145 -18.27 -2.41 -2.35
N ALA A 146 -18.13 -2.61 -3.66
CA ALA A 146 -18.45 -1.56 -4.63
C ALA A 146 -19.92 -1.07 -4.51
N ARG A 147 -20.88 -1.98 -4.35
CA ARG A 147 -22.29 -1.59 -4.19
C ARG A 147 -22.56 -0.89 -2.85
N ARG A 148 -21.91 -1.34 -1.77
CA ARG A 148 -22.03 -0.74 -0.45
C ARG A 148 -21.47 0.67 -0.46
N GLU A 149 -20.23 0.86 -0.91
CA GLU A 149 -19.57 2.17 -0.96
C GLU A 149 -20.34 3.18 -1.81
N ILE A 150 -20.85 2.77 -2.98
CA ILE A 150 -21.69 3.63 -3.81
C ILE A 150 -22.97 4.05 -3.07
N MET A 151 -23.59 3.12 -2.35
CA MET A 151 -24.81 3.43 -1.60
C MET A 151 -24.52 4.36 -0.43
N GLU A 152 -23.42 4.14 0.29
CA GLU A 152 -23.01 4.92 1.46
C GLU A 152 -22.58 6.34 1.08
N GLU A 153 -21.76 6.49 0.04
CA GLU A 153 -21.21 7.79 -0.32
C GLU A 153 -22.14 8.67 -1.18
N VAL A 154 -22.90 8.06 -2.09
CA VAL A 154 -23.68 8.80 -3.09
C VAL A 154 -25.14 8.40 -3.19
N GLY A 155 -25.59 7.41 -2.42
CA GLY A 155 -27.01 6.99 -2.35
C GLY A 155 -27.55 6.34 -3.61
N LEU A 156 -26.69 5.84 -4.50
CA LEU A 156 -27.11 5.26 -5.78
C LEU A 156 -27.15 3.74 -5.73
N LYS A 157 -28.06 3.16 -6.50
CA LYS A 157 -28.04 1.74 -6.84
C LYS A 157 -27.48 1.57 -8.25
N VAL A 158 -26.53 0.65 -8.39
CA VAL A 158 -25.88 0.36 -9.68
C VAL A 158 -26.13 -1.07 -10.11
N SER A 159 -26.24 -1.28 -11.43
CA SER A 159 -26.20 -2.58 -12.09
C SER A 159 -24.80 -2.84 -12.68
N ASP A 160 -24.64 -3.88 -13.43
CA ASP A 160 -23.57 -4.12 -14.41
C ASP A 160 -22.13 -3.75 -13.97
N LEU A 161 -21.72 -4.24 -12.79
CA LEU A 161 -20.36 -4.05 -12.31
C LEU A 161 -19.36 -4.83 -13.19
N VAL A 162 -18.52 -4.11 -13.90
CA VAL A 162 -17.48 -4.64 -14.78
C VAL A 162 -16.12 -4.41 -14.14
N TYR A 163 -15.31 -5.46 -14.04
CA TYR A 163 -13.92 -5.33 -13.61
C TYR A 163 -13.09 -4.69 -14.75
N TYR A 164 -12.36 -3.64 -14.41
CA TYR A 164 -11.51 -2.93 -15.35
C TYR A 164 -10.04 -3.35 -15.18
N LYS A 165 -9.44 -3.09 -14.02
CA LYS A 165 -8.06 -3.46 -13.67
C LYS A 165 -7.84 -3.42 -12.16
N SER A 166 -6.71 -3.92 -11.71
CA SER A 166 -6.20 -3.71 -10.36
C SER A 166 -4.77 -3.17 -10.39
N GLN A 167 -4.40 -2.47 -9.34
CA GLN A 167 -3.04 -1.96 -9.17
C GLN A 167 -2.74 -1.76 -7.68
N PRO A 168 -1.47 -1.83 -7.26
CA PRO A 168 -1.06 -1.38 -5.93
C PRO A 168 -1.38 0.11 -5.75
N TRP A 169 -1.86 0.48 -4.57
CA TRP A 169 -2.04 1.88 -4.22
C TRP A 169 -0.88 2.35 -3.37
N SER A 170 -0.12 3.30 -3.91
CA SER A 170 1.19 3.67 -3.38
C SER A 170 1.16 4.57 -2.13
N PHE A 171 0.00 5.08 -1.73
CA PHE A 171 -0.12 6.00 -0.56
C PHE A 171 -0.58 5.31 0.72
N SER A 172 -0.96 4.06 0.63
CA SER A 172 -1.34 3.23 1.77
C SER A 172 -1.03 1.77 1.45
N ASP A 173 -1.09 0.90 2.45
CA ASP A 173 -0.89 -0.54 2.27
C ASP A 173 -2.13 -1.17 1.60
N SER A 174 -2.50 -0.65 0.42
CA SER A 174 -3.74 -1.03 -0.27
C SER A 174 -3.46 -1.58 -1.66
N ALA A 175 -4.39 -2.40 -2.15
CA ALA A 175 -4.48 -2.84 -3.53
C ALA A 175 -5.90 -2.55 -4.04
N MET A 176 -6.00 -1.88 -5.17
CA MET A 176 -7.27 -1.50 -5.81
C MET A 176 -7.50 -2.25 -7.12
#